data_3bab5d965d231fa3e9bf501c36bbe31f
#
_entry.id   3bab5d965d231fa3e9bf501c36bbe31f
#
_cell.length_a   1.000
_cell.length_b   1.000
_cell.length_c   1.000
_cell.angle_alpha   90.00
_cell.angle_beta   90.00
_cell.angle_gamma   90.00
#
_symmetry.space_group_name_H-M   'P 1'
#
loop_
_entity.id
_entity.type
_entity.pdbx_description
1 polymer ?
#
loop_
_entity_poly.entity_id
_entity_poly.type
_entity_poly.pdbx_seq_one_letter_code
_entity_poly.pdbx_strand_id
1 'polypeptide(L)'
;QGDMLVLDLYSERLPQWGDPDSKWYREKGFGKHDWLYCMLLNFGANVGLHGRMDLLVNGYYDACAHANGKTLRGVGATPEGIENNPVMFELLYELPWREERFSPDEWLQGYLKARYGKDVSPEVMEAWRALEHTVYNAPRDYQGEGTVESLLCARPGFHLDRTSTWGYAKLFYSPDSTAKAARLLTSVAKQYE
;
A
#
# COMPACT_ATOMS: atom_id res chain seq x y z
N GLN A 1 16.47 15.11 -25.98
CA GLN A 1 15.70 15.26 -24.71
C GLN A 1 15.13 13.91 -24.29
N GLY A 2 15.91 12.87 -24.13
CA GLY A 2 15.35 11.54 -24.14
C GLY A 2 15.80 10.57 -23.08
N ASP A 3 16.74 10.90 -22.24
CA ASP A 3 17.42 9.83 -21.49
C ASP A 3 17.19 9.89 -19.96
N MET A 4 16.08 10.49 -19.52
CA MET A 4 15.72 10.55 -18.11
C MET A 4 14.35 9.94 -17.89
N LEU A 5 14.27 8.95 -17.00
CA LEU A 5 13.04 8.39 -16.46
C LEU A 5 12.89 8.86 -15.02
N VAL A 6 11.76 9.51 -14.73
CA VAL A 6 11.47 10.00 -13.37
C VAL A 6 10.73 8.92 -12.59
N LEU A 7 11.14 8.68 -11.36
CA LEU A 7 10.41 7.83 -10.42
C LEU A 7 9.64 8.73 -9.46
N ASP A 8 8.32 8.74 -9.55
CA ASP A 8 7.50 9.37 -8.50
C ASP A 8 7.38 8.39 -7.34
N LEU A 9 8.33 8.51 -6.44
CA LEU A 9 8.75 7.51 -5.47
C LEU A 9 7.63 7.00 -4.56
N TYR A 10 6.66 7.85 -4.23
CA TYR A 10 5.63 7.60 -3.23
C TYR A 10 4.26 8.06 -3.71
N SER A 11 3.91 7.65 -4.94
CA SER A 11 2.74 8.15 -5.65
C SER A 11 1.42 7.84 -4.97
N GLU A 12 1.30 6.71 -4.26
CA GLU A 12 0.07 6.33 -3.56
C GLU A 12 -0.25 7.23 -2.36
N ARG A 13 0.78 7.93 -1.84
CA ARG A 13 0.61 8.81 -0.68
C ARG A 13 0.91 10.28 -0.96
N LEU A 14 2.03 10.56 -1.60
CA LEU A 14 2.51 11.91 -1.89
C LEU A 14 2.66 12.10 -3.40
N PRO A 15 1.56 12.05 -4.17
CA PRO A 15 1.61 12.12 -5.62
C PRO A 15 2.13 13.49 -6.08
N GLN A 16 3.30 13.51 -6.72
CA GLN A 16 3.84 14.75 -7.28
C GLN A 16 3.25 15.07 -8.66
N TRP A 17 2.59 14.09 -9.24
CA TRP A 17 2.00 14.20 -10.58
C TRP A 17 0.67 14.94 -10.62
N GLY A 18 -0.11 14.94 -9.55
CA GLY A 18 -1.49 15.39 -9.66
C GLY A 18 -2.19 15.94 -8.40
N ASP A 19 -1.53 16.08 -7.27
CA ASP A 19 -2.11 16.65 -6.06
C ASP A 19 -1.66 18.12 -5.86
N PRO A 20 -2.48 19.12 -6.24
CA PRO A 20 -2.12 20.53 -6.15
C PRO A 20 -1.83 21.00 -4.71
N ASP A 21 -2.42 20.36 -3.72
CA ASP A 21 -2.26 20.71 -2.32
C ASP A 21 -0.98 20.11 -1.73
N SER A 22 -0.35 19.18 -2.44
CA SER A 22 0.93 18.62 -2.05
C SER A 22 2.05 19.63 -2.28
N LYS A 23 2.90 19.84 -1.26
CA LYS A 23 4.13 20.64 -1.43
C LYS A 23 5.07 20.09 -2.49
N TRP A 24 4.87 18.86 -2.91
CA TRP A 24 5.64 18.15 -3.93
C TRP A 24 5.01 18.18 -5.31
N TYR A 25 3.82 18.79 -5.43
CA TYR A 25 3.11 18.88 -6.71
C TYR A 25 3.96 19.52 -7.81
N ARG A 26 3.80 18.99 -9.00
CA ARG A 26 4.45 19.49 -10.21
C ARG A 26 3.39 19.72 -11.29
N GLU A 27 2.89 20.95 -11.38
CA GLU A 27 1.81 21.35 -12.31
C GLU A 27 2.08 20.98 -13.76
N LYS A 28 3.34 21.08 -14.19
CA LYS A 28 3.76 20.77 -15.56
C LYS A 28 4.25 19.31 -15.71
N GLY A 29 3.92 18.46 -14.76
CA GLY A 29 4.45 17.12 -14.71
C GLY A 29 5.98 17.13 -14.49
N PHE A 30 6.64 16.13 -15.00
CA PHE A 30 8.08 15.98 -14.86
C PHE A 30 8.85 16.56 -16.05
N GLY A 31 8.47 17.78 -16.52
CA GLY A 31 9.14 18.45 -17.62
C GLY A 31 9.04 17.74 -18.97
N LYS A 32 7.96 16.98 -19.18
CA LYS A 32 7.70 16.10 -20.33
C LYS A 32 8.58 14.84 -20.37
N HIS A 33 9.29 14.54 -19.31
CA HIS A 33 10.00 13.27 -19.18
C HIS A 33 9.04 12.12 -18.92
N ASP A 34 9.43 10.94 -19.35
CA ASP A 34 8.74 9.72 -18.99
C ASP A 34 8.88 9.46 -17.49
N TRP A 35 7.85 8.87 -16.89
CA TRP A 35 7.84 8.63 -15.45
C TRP A 35 7.14 7.33 -15.07
N LEU A 36 7.41 6.83 -13.87
CA LEU A 36 6.77 5.68 -13.25
C LEU A 36 5.98 6.09 -12.00
N TYR A 37 4.82 5.50 -11.86
CA TYR A 37 4.03 5.52 -10.63
C TYR A 37 4.63 4.52 -9.66
N CYS A 38 5.31 4.99 -8.62
CA CYS A 38 6.03 4.12 -7.69
C CYS A 38 5.34 4.05 -6.33
N MET A 39 5.37 2.87 -5.74
CA MET A 39 4.94 2.62 -4.36
C MET A 39 6.17 2.54 -3.46
N LEU A 40 6.13 3.29 -2.35
CA LEU A 40 7.10 3.16 -1.27
C LEU A 40 6.49 2.33 -0.14
N LEU A 41 7.07 1.18 0.13
CA LEU A 41 6.57 0.27 1.15
C LEU A 41 7.71 -0.30 1.99
N ASN A 42 7.38 -0.68 3.23
CA ASN A 42 8.32 -1.21 4.21
C ASN A 42 9.46 -0.22 4.53
N PHE A 43 9.12 1.07 4.62
CA PHE A 43 10.06 2.15 4.91
C PHE A 43 10.86 1.88 6.20
N GLY A 44 12.16 2.11 6.15
CA GLY A 44 13.05 1.80 7.27
C GLY A 44 13.15 0.30 7.58
N ALA A 45 12.89 -0.56 6.60
CA ALA A 45 12.84 -2.02 6.75
C ALA A 45 11.79 -2.49 7.77
N ASN A 46 10.69 -1.77 7.90
CA ASN A 46 9.56 -2.19 8.74
C ASN A 46 9.01 -3.54 8.32
N VAL A 47 8.80 -4.42 9.29
CA VAL A 47 8.31 -5.79 9.07
C VAL A 47 6.82 -5.96 9.39
N GLY A 48 6.12 -4.89 9.75
CA GLY A 48 4.70 -4.92 10.09
C GLY A 48 3.79 -5.02 8.87
N LEU A 49 2.57 -5.47 9.09
CA LEU A 49 1.53 -5.42 8.07
C LEU A 49 1.14 -3.97 7.81
N HIS A 50 1.26 -3.55 6.56
CA HIS A 50 0.92 -2.19 6.14
C HIS A 50 0.64 -2.13 4.65
N GLY A 51 -0.23 -1.21 4.25
CA GLY A 51 -0.50 -0.91 2.86
C GLY A 51 -1.57 0.16 2.70
N ARG A 52 -1.80 0.56 1.44
CA ARG A 52 -2.80 1.54 1.02
C ARG A 52 -3.46 1.07 -0.27
N MET A 53 -4.17 -0.07 -0.21
CA MET A 53 -4.72 -0.71 -1.41
C MET A 53 -5.64 0.22 -2.18
N ASP A 54 -6.60 0.88 -1.52
CA ASP A 54 -7.50 1.82 -2.18
C ASP A 54 -6.78 3.01 -2.80
N LEU A 55 -5.83 3.60 -2.08
CA LEU A 55 -5.06 4.73 -2.60
C LEU A 55 -4.13 4.31 -3.74
N LEU A 56 -3.58 3.10 -3.68
CA LEU A 56 -2.73 2.55 -4.73
C LEU A 56 -3.51 2.36 -6.03
N VAL A 57 -4.65 1.67 -5.97
CA VAL A 57 -5.48 1.41 -7.15
C VAL A 57 -6.05 2.70 -7.70
N ASN A 58 -6.74 3.48 -6.87
CA ASN A 58 -7.38 4.72 -7.31
C ASN A 58 -6.34 5.72 -7.84
N GLY A 59 -5.23 5.89 -7.14
CA GLY A 59 -4.17 6.81 -7.54
C GLY A 59 -3.54 6.45 -8.87
N TYR A 60 -3.34 5.17 -9.16
CA TYR A 60 -2.81 4.75 -10.45
C TYR A 60 -3.74 5.11 -11.62
N TYR A 61 -5.03 4.77 -11.52
CA TYR A 61 -5.99 5.10 -12.58
C TYR A 61 -6.25 6.61 -12.71
N ASP A 62 -6.22 7.34 -11.61
CA ASP A 62 -6.26 8.81 -11.64
C ASP A 62 -5.03 9.38 -12.34
N ALA A 63 -3.85 8.80 -12.11
CA ALA A 63 -2.62 9.18 -12.79
C ALA A 63 -2.69 8.91 -14.31
N CYS A 64 -3.25 7.77 -14.72
CA CYS A 64 -3.47 7.45 -16.15
C CYS A 64 -4.41 8.46 -16.82
N ALA A 65 -5.46 8.86 -16.12
CA ALA A 65 -6.45 9.81 -16.64
C ALA A 65 -5.97 11.28 -16.63
N HIS A 66 -4.97 11.60 -15.82
CA HIS A 66 -4.44 12.95 -15.68
C HIS A 66 -3.69 13.42 -16.93
N ALA A 67 -3.59 14.73 -17.12
CA ALA A 67 -2.84 15.31 -18.24
C ALA A 67 -1.36 14.85 -18.28
N ASN A 68 -0.76 14.62 -17.12
CA ASN A 68 0.61 14.08 -16.98
C ASN A 68 0.68 12.56 -17.24
N GLY A 69 -0.43 11.87 -17.31
CA GLY A 69 -0.51 10.44 -17.62
C GLY A 69 0.00 10.09 -19.02
N LYS A 70 0.05 11.06 -19.93
CA LYS A 70 0.59 10.84 -21.28
C LYS A 70 2.05 10.39 -21.33
N THR A 71 2.82 10.71 -20.28
CA THR A 71 4.22 10.29 -20.12
C THR A 71 4.42 9.25 -19.03
N LEU A 72 3.33 8.75 -18.43
CA LEU A 72 3.37 7.60 -17.54
C LEU A 72 3.69 6.33 -18.35
N ARG A 73 4.72 5.57 -17.92
CA ARG A 73 5.19 4.37 -18.63
C ARG A 73 4.94 3.08 -17.89
N GLY A 74 4.45 3.16 -16.66
CA GLY A 74 4.16 1.98 -15.86
C GLY A 74 4.32 2.25 -14.38
N VAL A 75 4.55 1.20 -13.64
CA VAL A 75 4.70 1.24 -12.19
C VAL A 75 6.12 0.87 -11.77
N GLY A 76 6.47 1.24 -10.55
CA GLY A 76 7.73 0.86 -9.91
C GLY A 76 7.54 0.64 -8.42
N ALA A 77 8.44 -0.06 -7.80
CA ALA A 77 8.48 -0.22 -6.35
C ALA A 77 9.78 0.32 -5.78
N THR A 78 9.68 0.88 -4.59
CA THR A 78 10.82 1.26 -3.77
C THR A 78 10.73 0.50 -2.46
N PRO A 79 11.05 -0.81 -2.47
CA PRO A 79 10.97 -1.64 -1.29
C PRO A 79 12.22 -1.42 -0.42
N GLU A 80 12.00 -1.29 0.88
CA GLU A 80 13.09 -1.31 1.86
C GLU A 80 13.14 -2.63 2.67
N GLY A 81 12.18 -3.53 2.43
CA GLY A 81 12.10 -4.90 2.94
C GLY A 81 11.14 -5.67 2.06
N ILE A 82 11.66 -6.54 1.19
CA ILE A 82 10.86 -7.21 0.14
C ILE A 82 10.12 -8.44 0.65
N GLU A 83 10.48 -8.96 1.81
CA GLU A 83 9.88 -10.16 2.41
C GLU A 83 8.47 -9.92 2.95
N ASN A 84 8.13 -8.67 3.20
CA ASN A 84 6.89 -8.28 3.86
C ASN A 84 5.87 -7.71 2.88
N ASN A 85 4.60 -7.91 3.20
CA ASN A 85 3.48 -7.36 2.45
C ASN A 85 3.47 -7.73 0.94
N PRO A 86 3.72 -8.99 0.56
CA PRO A 86 3.77 -9.39 -0.85
C PRO A 86 2.49 -9.06 -1.62
N VAL A 87 1.34 -9.07 -0.94
CA VAL A 87 0.03 -8.70 -1.51
C VAL A 87 0.04 -7.29 -2.13
N MET A 88 0.75 -6.36 -1.52
CA MET A 88 0.85 -4.97 -2.02
C MET A 88 1.69 -4.89 -3.31
N PHE A 89 2.78 -5.66 -3.37
CA PHE A 89 3.63 -5.71 -4.57
C PHE A 89 2.92 -6.44 -5.73
N GLU A 90 2.23 -7.53 -5.45
CA GLU A 90 1.44 -8.23 -6.47
C GLU A 90 0.32 -7.32 -7.02
N LEU A 91 -0.38 -6.59 -6.14
CA LEU A 91 -1.37 -5.60 -6.56
C LEU A 91 -0.76 -4.50 -7.43
N LEU A 92 0.37 -3.91 -7.01
CA LEU A 92 1.06 -2.86 -7.76
C LEU A 92 1.40 -3.32 -9.19
N TYR A 93 2.04 -4.49 -9.31
CA TYR A 93 2.51 -4.98 -10.60
C TYR A 93 1.40 -5.50 -11.50
N GLU A 94 0.22 -5.76 -10.97
CA GLU A 94 -0.96 -6.13 -11.77
C GLU A 94 -1.68 -4.91 -12.36
N LEU A 95 -1.56 -3.71 -11.76
CA LEU A 95 -2.26 -2.51 -12.22
C LEU A 95 -2.08 -2.20 -13.72
N PRO A 96 -0.85 -2.24 -14.29
CA PRO A 96 -0.67 -1.92 -15.71
C PRO A 96 -1.26 -2.93 -16.69
N TRP A 97 -1.63 -4.11 -16.23
CA TRP A 97 -2.22 -5.18 -17.04
C TRP A 97 -3.73 -5.16 -17.09
N ARG A 98 -4.36 -4.26 -16.33
CA ARG A 98 -5.81 -4.10 -16.29
C ARG A 98 -6.21 -2.76 -16.91
N GLU A 99 -7.07 -2.81 -17.90
CA GLU A 99 -7.55 -1.62 -18.61
C GLU A 99 -8.54 -0.80 -17.77
N GLU A 100 -9.33 -1.47 -16.95
CA GLU A 100 -10.40 -0.87 -16.16
C GLU A 100 -10.05 -0.84 -14.67
N ARG A 101 -10.53 0.22 -14.00
CA ARG A 101 -10.42 0.34 -12.54
C ARG A 101 -11.24 -0.77 -11.87
N PHE A 102 -10.68 -1.35 -10.85
CA PHE A 102 -11.29 -2.38 -10.03
C PHE A 102 -11.20 -2.04 -8.54
N SER A 103 -11.98 -2.72 -7.70
CA SER A 103 -11.85 -2.60 -6.25
C SER A 103 -10.81 -3.59 -5.71
N PRO A 104 -10.06 -3.23 -4.64
CA PRO A 104 -9.19 -4.19 -3.96
C PRO A 104 -9.90 -5.47 -3.52
N ASP A 105 -11.16 -5.39 -3.06
CA ASP A 105 -11.95 -6.57 -2.65
C ASP A 105 -12.20 -7.54 -3.81
N GLU A 106 -12.50 -7.04 -5.01
CA GLU A 106 -12.65 -7.88 -6.21
C GLU A 106 -11.32 -8.54 -6.59
N TRP A 107 -10.25 -7.77 -6.59
CA TRP A 107 -8.91 -8.28 -6.90
C TRP A 107 -8.47 -9.34 -5.88
N LEU A 108 -8.72 -9.10 -4.60
CA LEU A 108 -8.36 -9.98 -3.51
C LEU A 108 -8.93 -11.40 -3.67
N GLN A 109 -10.13 -11.53 -4.23
CA GLN A 109 -10.72 -12.85 -4.50
C GLN A 109 -9.86 -13.68 -5.46
N GLY A 110 -9.33 -13.05 -6.52
CA GLY A 110 -8.40 -13.69 -7.46
C GLY A 110 -7.07 -14.03 -6.81
N TYR A 111 -6.51 -13.10 -6.06
CA TYR A 111 -5.27 -13.27 -5.31
C TYR A 111 -5.34 -14.46 -4.35
N LEU A 112 -6.43 -14.57 -3.58
CA LEU A 112 -6.61 -15.66 -2.63
C LEU A 112 -6.77 -17.01 -3.31
N LYS A 113 -7.49 -17.08 -4.43
CA LYS A 113 -7.58 -18.31 -5.22
C LYS A 113 -6.23 -18.77 -5.77
N ALA A 114 -5.39 -17.83 -6.16
CA ALA A 114 -4.04 -18.13 -6.62
C ALA A 114 -3.14 -18.68 -5.51
N ARG A 115 -3.29 -18.15 -4.28
CA ARG A 115 -2.45 -18.52 -3.13
C ARG A 115 -2.94 -19.77 -2.39
N TYR A 116 -4.24 -19.89 -2.21
CA TYR A 116 -4.84 -20.92 -1.35
C TYR A 116 -5.54 -22.03 -2.14
N GLY A 117 -5.56 -21.91 -3.47
CA GLY A 117 -6.27 -22.85 -4.35
C GLY A 117 -7.71 -22.44 -4.64
N LYS A 118 -8.41 -23.27 -5.42
CA LYS A 118 -9.77 -22.92 -5.92
C LYS A 118 -10.82 -22.83 -4.82
N ASP A 119 -10.68 -23.63 -3.79
CA ASP A 119 -11.65 -23.77 -2.71
C ASP A 119 -11.19 -23.00 -1.47
N VAL A 120 -11.10 -21.67 -1.62
CA VAL A 120 -10.74 -20.77 -0.51
C VAL A 120 -11.84 -20.83 0.55
N SER A 121 -11.48 -21.15 1.79
CA SER A 121 -12.44 -21.22 2.87
C SER A 121 -13.05 -19.86 3.22
N PRO A 122 -14.29 -19.82 3.73
CA PRO A 122 -14.92 -18.58 4.18
C PRO A 122 -14.08 -17.83 5.22
N GLU A 123 -13.38 -18.55 6.08
CA GLU A 123 -12.53 -17.99 7.13
C GLU A 123 -11.32 -17.23 6.54
N VAL A 124 -10.71 -17.79 5.50
CA VAL A 124 -9.62 -17.09 4.78
C VAL A 124 -10.14 -15.83 4.11
N MET A 125 -11.29 -15.92 3.44
CA MET A 125 -11.92 -14.75 2.80
C MET A 125 -12.24 -13.66 3.80
N GLU A 126 -12.85 -14.01 4.94
CA GLU A 126 -13.20 -13.05 5.99
C GLU A 126 -11.94 -12.43 6.63
N ALA A 127 -10.91 -13.24 6.89
CA ALA A 127 -9.66 -12.75 7.44
C ALA A 127 -8.98 -11.72 6.54
N TRP A 128 -8.89 -12.01 5.25
CA TRP A 128 -8.25 -11.11 4.30
C TRP A 128 -9.05 -9.83 4.05
N ARG A 129 -10.38 -9.88 4.03
CA ARG A 129 -11.22 -8.67 4.02
C ARG A 129 -11.01 -7.81 5.26
N ALA A 130 -10.89 -8.44 6.43
CA ALA A 130 -10.56 -7.69 7.65
C ALA A 130 -9.18 -7.04 7.58
N LEU A 131 -8.18 -7.68 6.98
CA LEU A 131 -6.84 -7.10 6.77
C LEU A 131 -6.87 -5.97 5.73
N GLU A 132 -7.58 -6.17 4.63
CA GLU A 132 -7.75 -5.17 3.57
C GLU A 132 -8.39 -3.90 4.13
N HIS A 133 -9.49 -4.00 4.87
CA HIS A 133 -10.17 -2.86 5.47
C HIS A 133 -9.47 -2.24 6.68
N THR A 134 -8.35 -2.78 7.12
CA THR A 134 -7.59 -2.29 8.28
C THR A 134 -6.15 -1.97 7.91
N VAL A 135 -5.22 -2.90 8.14
CA VAL A 135 -3.78 -2.66 7.99
C VAL A 135 -3.34 -2.39 6.56
N TYR A 136 -4.09 -2.86 5.56
CA TYR A 136 -3.81 -2.61 4.15
C TYR A 136 -4.62 -1.44 3.55
N ASN A 137 -5.26 -0.62 4.40
CA ASN A 137 -5.97 0.58 3.95
C ASN A 137 -5.63 1.81 4.80
N ALA A 138 -4.34 2.04 4.98
CA ALA A 138 -3.84 3.21 5.69
C ALA A 138 -4.27 4.51 4.98
N PRO A 139 -4.77 5.50 5.72
CA PRO A 139 -5.16 6.78 5.15
C PRO A 139 -3.94 7.57 4.65
N ARG A 140 -4.18 8.48 3.72
CA ARG A 140 -3.13 9.28 3.08
C ARG A 140 -2.33 10.13 4.05
N ASP A 141 -2.98 10.68 5.06
CA ASP A 141 -2.38 11.57 6.05
C ASP A 141 -1.61 10.84 7.15
N TYR A 142 -1.79 9.51 7.27
CA TYR A 142 -1.04 8.73 8.24
C TYR A 142 0.43 8.57 7.80
N GLN A 143 1.34 8.97 8.67
CA GLN A 143 2.78 8.96 8.42
C GLN A 143 3.53 7.75 8.99
N GLY A 144 2.86 6.81 9.61
CA GLY A 144 3.46 5.53 10.00
C GLY A 144 3.59 4.61 8.79
N GLU A 145 4.75 4.04 8.60
CA GLU A 145 5.04 3.16 7.47
C GLU A 145 4.99 1.68 7.84
N GLY A 146 4.31 1.39 8.91
CA GLY A 146 4.13 0.04 9.40
C GLY A 146 3.62 0.02 10.82
N THR A 147 3.34 -1.16 11.29
CA THR A 147 2.82 -1.41 12.63
C THR A 147 3.93 -1.55 13.67
N VAL A 148 5.19 -1.51 13.25
CA VAL A 148 6.36 -1.89 14.05
C VAL A 148 6.91 -0.77 14.90
N GLU A 149 6.61 0.47 14.55
CA GLU A 149 6.96 1.60 15.40
C GLU A 149 6.03 1.62 16.62
N SER A 150 6.22 0.63 17.48
CA SER A 150 5.40 0.46 18.66
C SER A 150 5.78 1.45 19.74
N LEU A 151 4.84 1.69 20.65
CA LEU A 151 5.09 2.47 21.88
C LEU A 151 6.26 1.93 22.70
N LEU A 152 6.57 0.63 22.56
CA LEU A 152 7.70 -0.01 23.25
C LEU A 152 9.06 0.49 22.72
N CYS A 153 9.11 0.93 21.48
CA CYS A 153 10.33 1.47 20.86
C CYS A 153 10.47 2.99 21.05
N ALA A 154 9.43 3.65 21.53
CA ALA A 154 9.42 5.08 21.72
C ALA A 154 10.25 5.51 22.96
N ARG A 155 10.88 6.67 22.86
CA ARG A 155 11.50 7.27 24.05
C ARG A 155 10.41 7.69 25.04
N PRO A 156 10.58 7.41 26.33
CA PRO A 156 9.63 7.84 27.35
C PRO A 156 9.40 9.36 27.32
N GLY A 157 8.15 9.78 27.42
CA GLY A 157 7.76 11.18 27.43
C GLY A 157 6.37 11.37 28.05
N PHE A 158 6.06 12.60 28.45
CA PHE A 158 4.74 12.93 29.03
C PHE A 158 3.63 13.05 27.97
N HIS A 159 3.99 13.34 26.72
CA HIS A 159 3.09 13.44 25.57
C HIS A 159 3.68 12.62 24.45
N LEU A 160 3.18 11.39 24.31
CA LEU A 160 3.65 10.45 23.31
C LEU A 160 2.66 10.46 22.14
N ASP A 161 2.85 11.34 21.20
CA ASP A 161 2.10 11.41 19.95
C ASP A 161 2.87 10.72 18.80
N ARG A 162 4.19 10.54 18.98
CA ARG A 162 5.06 9.90 17.99
C ARG A 162 5.96 8.85 18.62
N THR A 163 6.21 7.79 17.88
CA THR A 163 7.14 6.73 18.24
C THR A 163 8.54 6.99 17.69
N SER A 164 8.61 7.72 16.57
CA SER A 164 9.85 8.14 15.92
C SER A 164 9.64 9.46 15.16
N THR A 165 10.63 9.86 14.36
CA THR A 165 10.50 11.01 13.45
C THR A 165 9.38 10.80 12.42
N TRP A 166 9.08 9.56 12.04
CA TRP A 166 8.15 9.20 10.98
C TRP A 166 6.94 8.40 11.46
N GLY A 167 6.96 7.89 12.68
CA GLY A 167 5.90 7.06 13.23
C GLY A 167 4.98 7.81 14.18
N TYR A 168 3.68 7.51 14.12
CA TYR A 168 2.69 7.97 15.08
C TYR A 168 2.45 6.92 16.16
N ALA A 169 2.18 7.37 17.38
CA ALA A 169 1.74 6.48 18.46
C ALA A 169 0.30 6.00 18.27
N LYS A 170 -0.52 6.77 17.54
CA LYS A 170 -1.92 6.42 17.27
C LYS A 170 -2.00 5.43 16.11
N LEU A 171 -2.63 4.30 16.36
CA LEU A 171 -2.93 3.32 15.31
C LEU A 171 -4.03 3.85 14.37
N PHE A 172 -3.89 3.61 13.07
CA PHE A 172 -4.93 3.91 12.08
C PHE A 172 -5.89 2.74 11.85
N TYR A 173 -5.53 1.56 12.31
CA TYR A 173 -6.28 0.32 12.13
C TYR A 173 -6.85 -0.20 13.46
N SER A 174 -7.78 -1.15 13.38
CA SER A 174 -8.37 -1.83 14.52
C SER A 174 -7.53 -3.04 14.94
N PRO A 175 -6.89 -3.03 16.13
CA PRO A 175 -6.21 -4.21 16.65
C PRO A 175 -7.10 -5.43 16.80
N ASP A 176 -8.38 -5.23 17.16
CA ASP A 176 -9.33 -6.33 17.32
C ASP A 176 -9.65 -7.02 15.99
N SER A 177 -9.80 -6.24 14.90
CA SER A 177 -10.00 -6.78 13.56
C SER A 177 -8.78 -7.55 13.08
N THR A 178 -7.58 -7.05 13.34
CA THR A 178 -6.34 -7.73 13.00
C THR A 178 -6.17 -9.03 13.80
N ALA A 179 -6.48 -9.00 15.10
CA ALA A 179 -6.47 -10.20 15.94
C ALA A 179 -7.54 -11.22 15.50
N LYS A 180 -8.72 -10.75 15.05
CA LYS A 180 -9.75 -11.63 14.48
C LYS A 180 -9.23 -12.31 13.22
N ALA A 181 -8.61 -11.57 12.29
CA ALA A 181 -8.03 -12.13 11.08
C ALA A 181 -6.98 -13.21 11.40
N ALA A 182 -6.09 -12.95 12.35
CA ALA A 182 -5.10 -13.93 12.80
C ALA A 182 -5.74 -15.21 13.35
N ARG A 183 -6.79 -15.10 14.18
CA ARG A 183 -7.53 -16.27 14.69
C ARG A 183 -8.20 -17.08 13.57
N LEU A 184 -8.83 -16.42 12.61
CA LEU A 184 -9.48 -17.08 11.49
C LEU A 184 -8.46 -17.85 10.64
N LEU A 185 -7.33 -17.23 10.26
CA LEU A 185 -6.27 -17.91 9.52
C LEU A 185 -5.69 -19.10 10.27
N THR A 186 -5.46 -18.95 11.58
CA THR A 186 -4.95 -20.02 12.42
C THR A 186 -5.92 -21.20 12.49
N SER A 187 -7.22 -20.92 12.55
CA SER A 187 -8.25 -21.98 12.69
C SER A 187 -8.31 -22.92 11.48
N VAL A 188 -7.90 -22.46 10.31
CA VAL A 188 -7.94 -23.22 9.05
C VAL A 188 -6.55 -23.57 8.51
N ALA A 189 -5.48 -23.22 9.20
CA ALA A 189 -4.10 -23.40 8.73
C ALA A 189 -3.82 -24.83 8.23
N LYS A 190 -4.30 -25.85 8.98
CA LYS A 190 -4.11 -27.27 8.63
C LYS A 190 -4.78 -27.71 7.31
N GLN A 191 -5.71 -26.92 6.78
CA GLN A 191 -6.36 -27.25 5.49
C GLN A 191 -5.45 -26.90 4.32
N TYR A 192 -4.40 -26.11 4.56
CA TYR A 192 -3.50 -25.56 3.54
C TYR A 192 -2.03 -26.03 3.71
N GLU A 193 -1.80 -26.97 4.61
CA GLU A 193 -0.52 -27.70 4.73
C GLU A 193 -0.45 -28.86 3.72
#